data_feb575892fc9137673bef9470257fa30
#
_entry.id   feb575892fc9137673bef9470257fa30
#
_cell.length_a   1.000
_cell.length_b   1.000
_cell.length_c   1.000
_cell.angle_alpha   90.00
_cell.angle_beta   90.00
_cell.angle_gamma   90.00
#
_symmetry.space_group_name_H-M   'P 1'
#
loop_
_entity.id
_entity.type
_entity.pdbx_description
1 polymer ?
#
loop_
_entity_poly.entity_id
_entity_poly.type
_entity_poly.pdbx_seq_one_letter_code
_entity_poly.pdbx_strand_id
1 'polypeptide(L)'
;MSLTKNGHTVIGIVGLSAAGDALRAFFEGRGHSLRIYDPERGLGSPRSLNEAELVFVCVPAPYRPHTGFDDSALEQAISLLDGSKVVVIASTVLPGTTEAYQIRYSQHCFLFNPQFLREAHARTDFVAPGRQIVGYTAQSRHLAEALLAMLPAAPFHSMMPSREAELAKYMTNSFLALKVTFANEFYDLCAALDIDYDLVREAVAADPRIGASHLDVLADGYRGYAGSHLPKDTKALLELSERLSVPLRLLRTADRVNASLLPPGEENSVPHLLPLSPDGVSDEAVEEQAA
;
A
#
# COMPACT_ATOMS: atom_id res chain seq x y z
N MET A 1 12.36 -2.13 26.55
CA MET A 1 12.48 -3.35 25.72
C MET A 1 13.61 -3.15 24.73
N SER A 2 14.38 -4.19 24.41
CA SER A 2 15.35 -4.16 23.31
C SER A 2 14.81 -5.04 22.19
N LEU A 3 14.89 -4.58 20.93
CA LEU A 3 14.40 -5.36 19.79
C LEU A 3 15.31 -6.55 19.44
N THR A 4 16.51 -6.63 20.01
CA THR A 4 17.45 -7.72 19.77
C THR A 4 18.03 -8.21 21.08
N LYS A 5 17.91 -9.51 21.36
CA LYS A 5 18.71 -10.20 22.36
C LYS A 5 19.76 -11.02 21.63
N ASN A 6 21.05 -10.70 21.84
CA ASN A 6 22.20 -11.44 21.25
C ASN A 6 22.20 -11.53 19.70
N GLY A 7 21.69 -10.52 19.00
CA GLY A 7 21.70 -10.50 17.53
C GLY A 7 20.62 -11.32 16.83
N HIS A 8 19.86 -12.14 17.57
CA HIS A 8 18.74 -12.91 17.03
C HIS A 8 17.42 -12.49 17.68
N THR A 9 16.45 -12.14 16.85
CA THR A 9 15.08 -11.81 17.27
C THR A 9 14.13 -12.80 16.62
N VAL A 10 13.19 -13.33 17.40
CA VAL A 10 12.07 -14.07 16.86
C VAL A 10 11.05 -13.04 16.39
N ILE A 11 10.76 -13.03 15.09
CA ILE A 11 9.88 -12.07 14.46
C ILE A 11 8.57 -12.76 14.09
N GLY A 12 7.45 -12.19 14.53
CA GLY A 12 6.12 -12.57 14.11
C GLY A 12 5.68 -11.78 12.87
N ILE A 13 4.98 -12.43 11.96
CA ILE A 13 4.33 -11.78 10.82
C ILE A 13 2.89 -12.28 10.76
N VAL A 14 1.93 -11.36 10.86
CA VAL A 14 0.50 -11.65 10.74
C VAL A 14 0.00 -11.14 9.39
N GLY A 15 -0.49 -12.06 8.55
CA GLY A 15 -0.93 -11.81 7.18
C GLY A 15 0.22 -11.79 6.16
N LEU A 16 0.08 -12.62 5.14
CA LEU A 16 1.01 -12.69 3.99
C LEU A 16 0.46 -11.93 2.78
N SER A 17 0.02 -10.69 2.99
CA SER A 17 -0.15 -9.74 1.88
C SER A 17 1.17 -9.55 1.12
N ALA A 18 1.17 -8.83 0.01
CA ALA A 18 2.41 -8.51 -0.72
C ALA A 18 3.50 -7.92 0.20
N ALA A 19 3.11 -7.07 1.16
CA ALA A 19 4.02 -6.51 2.17
C ALA A 19 4.50 -7.57 3.18
N GLY A 20 3.60 -8.41 3.69
CA GLY A 20 3.94 -9.47 4.64
C GLY A 20 4.86 -10.53 4.04
N ASP A 21 4.65 -10.90 2.78
CA ASP A 21 5.52 -11.83 2.06
C ASP A 21 6.90 -11.22 1.76
N ALA A 22 6.96 -9.93 1.43
CA ALA A 22 8.22 -9.22 1.24
C ALA A 22 9.04 -9.13 2.55
N LEU A 23 8.39 -8.80 3.67
CA LEU A 23 8.97 -8.83 5.02
C LEU A 23 9.50 -10.22 5.36
N ARG A 24 8.70 -11.27 5.12
CA ARG A 24 9.08 -12.66 5.34
C ARG A 24 10.37 -13.00 4.59
N ALA A 25 10.38 -12.79 3.28
CA ALA A 25 11.53 -13.11 2.45
C ALA A 25 12.80 -12.35 2.87
N PHE A 26 12.65 -11.09 3.27
CA PHE A 26 13.77 -10.25 3.71
C PHE A 26 14.38 -10.74 5.02
N PHE A 27 13.58 -11.05 6.03
CA PHE A 27 14.08 -11.48 7.33
C PHE A 27 14.56 -12.95 7.31
N GLU A 28 13.94 -13.83 6.53
CA GLU A 28 14.44 -15.19 6.27
C GLU A 28 15.85 -15.13 5.65
N GLY A 29 16.04 -14.29 4.64
CA GLY A 29 17.35 -14.10 3.99
C GLY A 29 18.46 -13.55 4.91
N ARG A 30 18.09 -13.02 6.09
CA ARG A 30 19.02 -12.54 7.13
C ARG A 30 19.17 -13.50 8.31
N GLY A 31 18.57 -14.68 8.23
CA GLY A 31 18.70 -15.72 9.24
C GLY A 31 17.89 -15.47 10.52
N HIS A 32 16.88 -14.59 10.49
CA HIS A 32 15.97 -14.42 11.62
C HIS A 32 15.00 -15.59 11.73
N SER A 33 14.66 -15.98 12.95
CA SER A 33 13.60 -16.95 13.21
C SER A 33 12.24 -16.29 13.04
N LEU A 34 11.39 -16.83 12.15
CA LEU A 34 10.07 -16.28 11.89
C LEU A 34 8.95 -17.12 12.48
N ARG A 35 7.87 -16.45 12.87
CA ARG A 35 6.59 -17.03 13.28
C ARG A 35 5.50 -16.40 12.42
N ILE A 36 5.09 -17.15 11.40
CA ILE A 36 4.06 -16.69 10.46
C ILE A 36 2.69 -17.12 10.98
N TYR A 37 1.74 -16.19 10.94
CA TYR A 37 0.33 -16.47 11.18
C TYR A 37 -0.53 -15.83 10.09
N ASP A 38 -1.18 -16.66 9.29
CA ASP A 38 -2.11 -16.24 8.25
C ASP A 38 -3.29 -17.21 8.24
N PRO A 39 -4.40 -16.87 8.92
CA PRO A 39 -5.55 -17.75 9.04
C PRO A 39 -6.26 -17.98 7.71
N GLU A 40 -6.25 -17.02 6.77
CA GLU A 40 -6.86 -17.17 5.45
C GLU A 40 -6.13 -18.23 4.61
N ARG A 41 -4.82 -18.38 4.83
CA ARG A 41 -3.97 -19.39 4.18
C ARG A 41 -3.78 -20.66 5.02
N GLY A 42 -4.38 -20.73 6.20
CA GLY A 42 -4.21 -21.86 7.13
C GLY A 42 -2.79 -22.02 7.67
N LEU A 43 -2.01 -20.93 7.78
CA LEU A 43 -0.62 -20.96 8.19
C LEU A 43 -0.45 -20.54 9.65
N GLY A 44 0.33 -21.33 10.39
CA GLY A 44 0.74 -21.03 11.76
C GLY A 44 -0.38 -21.16 12.79
N SER A 45 -0.13 -20.63 13.97
CA SER A 45 -1.10 -20.59 15.07
C SER A 45 -0.85 -19.38 15.98
N PRO A 46 -1.86 -18.89 16.72
CA PRO A 46 -1.66 -17.84 17.73
C PRO A 46 -0.60 -18.22 18.78
N ARG A 47 -0.54 -19.48 19.15
CA ARG A 47 0.47 -19.98 20.12
C ARG A 47 1.89 -19.78 19.57
N SER A 48 2.13 -20.18 18.33
CA SER A 48 3.44 -20.00 17.69
C SER A 48 3.78 -18.51 17.51
N LEU A 49 2.80 -17.69 17.09
CA LEU A 49 2.97 -16.25 16.95
C LEU A 49 3.43 -15.60 18.27
N ASN A 50 2.89 -16.06 19.39
CA ASN A 50 3.20 -15.51 20.71
C ASN A 50 4.63 -15.83 21.23
N GLU A 51 5.40 -16.67 20.52
CA GLU A 51 6.83 -16.82 20.77
C GLU A 51 7.65 -15.61 20.29
N ALA A 52 7.09 -14.78 19.40
CA ALA A 52 7.75 -13.59 18.89
C ALA A 52 7.66 -12.42 19.89
N GLU A 53 8.72 -11.61 19.96
CA GLU A 53 8.75 -10.37 20.75
C GLU A 53 8.46 -9.14 19.86
N LEU A 54 8.80 -9.20 18.57
CA LEU A 54 8.52 -8.20 17.52
C LEU A 54 7.52 -8.80 16.53
N VAL A 55 6.37 -8.14 16.34
CA VAL A 55 5.32 -8.65 15.47
C VAL A 55 4.94 -7.60 14.43
N PHE A 56 5.09 -7.94 13.16
CA PHE A 56 4.58 -7.14 12.05
C PHE A 56 3.16 -7.57 11.72
N VAL A 57 2.24 -6.60 11.62
CA VAL A 57 0.84 -6.83 11.25
C VAL A 57 0.61 -6.28 9.84
N CYS A 58 0.39 -7.19 8.89
CA CYS A 58 0.30 -6.94 7.45
C CYS A 58 -1.06 -7.38 6.88
N VAL A 59 -2.10 -7.30 7.70
CA VAL A 59 -3.45 -7.72 7.33
C VAL A 59 -4.15 -6.69 6.44
N PRO A 60 -5.14 -7.10 5.64
CA PRO A 60 -5.96 -6.15 4.89
C PRO A 60 -6.71 -5.19 5.82
N ALA A 61 -6.79 -3.92 5.40
CA ALA A 61 -7.63 -2.90 6.02
C ALA A 61 -8.45 -2.23 4.90
N PRO A 62 -9.56 -2.87 4.45
CA PRO A 62 -10.34 -2.41 3.32
C PRO A 62 -11.19 -1.19 3.68
N TYR A 63 -11.59 -0.45 2.64
CA TYR A 63 -12.70 0.48 2.73
C TYR A 63 -13.98 -0.25 2.34
N ARG A 64 -15.02 -0.14 3.16
CA ARG A 64 -16.33 -0.72 2.90
C ARG A 64 -17.35 0.41 2.68
N PRO A 65 -18.11 0.41 1.59
CA PRO A 65 -19.22 1.35 1.44
C PRO A 65 -20.15 1.29 2.66
N HIS A 66 -20.57 2.46 3.15
CA HIS A 66 -21.47 2.66 4.31
C HIS A 66 -20.87 2.41 5.71
N THR A 67 -19.79 1.65 5.85
CA THR A 67 -19.11 1.41 7.15
C THR A 67 -17.74 2.07 7.23
N GLY A 68 -17.21 2.51 6.10
CA GLY A 68 -15.94 3.23 6.02
C GLY A 68 -14.71 2.32 6.11
N PHE A 69 -13.65 2.85 6.69
CA PHE A 69 -12.41 2.12 6.95
C PHE A 69 -12.65 0.98 7.94
N ASP A 70 -12.29 -0.25 7.55
CA ASP A 70 -12.47 -1.47 8.34
C ASP A 70 -11.12 -1.98 8.83
N ASP A 71 -10.89 -1.84 10.14
CA ASP A 71 -9.69 -2.33 10.83
C ASP A 71 -9.94 -3.62 11.64
N SER A 72 -11.05 -4.30 11.39
CA SER A 72 -11.43 -5.52 12.13
C SER A 72 -10.37 -6.63 12.09
N ALA A 73 -9.72 -6.82 10.94
CA ALA A 73 -8.63 -7.79 10.82
C ALA A 73 -7.39 -7.37 11.63
N LEU A 74 -7.10 -6.06 11.72
CA LEU A 74 -6.03 -5.53 12.56
C LEU A 74 -6.34 -5.74 14.04
N GLU A 75 -7.57 -5.46 14.46
CA GLU A 75 -8.05 -5.70 15.82
C GLU A 75 -7.94 -7.17 16.20
N GLN A 76 -8.41 -8.08 15.32
CA GLN A 76 -8.28 -9.53 15.54
C GLN A 76 -6.83 -9.95 15.69
N ALA A 77 -5.94 -9.50 14.81
CA ALA A 77 -4.52 -9.83 14.85
C ALA A 77 -3.87 -9.40 16.18
N ILE A 78 -4.16 -8.19 16.63
CA ILE A 78 -3.58 -7.62 17.85
C ILE A 78 -4.16 -8.30 19.11
N SER A 79 -5.46 -8.60 19.11
CA SER A 79 -6.11 -9.26 20.25
C SER A 79 -5.61 -10.68 20.55
N LEU A 80 -4.91 -11.33 19.59
CA LEU A 80 -4.28 -12.63 19.76
C LEU A 80 -2.91 -12.56 20.47
N LEU A 81 -2.38 -11.36 20.69
CA LEU A 81 -1.04 -11.17 21.24
C LEU A 81 -1.05 -11.17 22.78
N ASP A 82 -0.35 -12.11 23.36
CA ASP A 82 -0.20 -12.23 24.80
C ASP A 82 1.02 -11.47 25.33
N GLY A 83 0.96 -11.05 26.60
CA GLY A 83 2.05 -10.40 27.29
C GLY A 83 2.40 -9.02 26.73
N SER A 84 3.68 -8.69 26.68
CA SER A 84 4.18 -7.40 26.17
C SER A 84 4.98 -7.62 24.89
N LYS A 85 4.54 -6.99 23.80
CA LYS A 85 5.14 -7.12 22.45
C LYS A 85 5.50 -5.77 21.89
N VAL A 86 6.43 -5.75 20.93
CA VAL A 86 6.57 -4.64 20.00
C VAL A 86 5.77 -4.97 18.75
N VAL A 87 4.75 -4.18 18.46
CA VAL A 87 3.83 -4.39 17.35
C VAL A 87 4.07 -3.33 16.28
N VAL A 88 4.41 -3.76 15.07
CA VAL A 88 4.61 -2.87 13.92
C VAL A 88 3.43 -3.02 12.98
N ILE A 89 2.61 -1.98 12.90
CA ILE A 89 1.53 -1.91 11.92
C ILE A 89 2.16 -1.58 10.56
N ALA A 90 2.06 -2.52 9.61
CA ALA A 90 2.49 -2.35 8.23
C ALA A 90 1.31 -2.21 7.25
N SER A 91 0.10 -2.47 7.72
CA SER A 91 -1.15 -2.19 6.99
C SER A 91 -1.35 -0.69 6.82
N THR A 92 -1.96 -0.27 5.70
CA THR A 92 -2.36 1.15 5.53
C THR A 92 -3.55 1.44 6.42
N VAL A 93 -3.38 2.36 7.36
CA VAL A 93 -4.38 2.73 8.37
C VAL A 93 -4.57 4.24 8.44
N LEU A 94 -5.74 4.70 8.87
CA LEU A 94 -6.06 6.13 8.99
C LEU A 94 -5.16 6.81 10.03
N PRO A 95 -4.83 8.11 9.84
CA PRO A 95 -4.06 8.89 10.80
C PRO A 95 -4.66 8.86 12.20
N GLY A 96 -3.84 8.47 13.19
CA GLY A 96 -4.21 8.29 14.59
C GLY A 96 -4.53 6.86 15.00
N THR A 97 -4.59 5.91 14.05
CA THR A 97 -4.88 4.50 14.34
C THR A 97 -3.82 3.88 15.26
N THR A 98 -2.54 4.06 14.99
CA THR A 98 -1.46 3.50 15.81
C THR A 98 -1.52 4.02 17.26
N GLU A 99 -1.83 5.28 17.45
CA GLU A 99 -2.01 5.86 18.79
C GLU A 99 -3.26 5.30 19.50
N ALA A 100 -4.36 5.10 18.77
CA ALA A 100 -5.57 4.50 19.32
C ALA A 100 -5.31 3.07 19.82
N TYR A 101 -4.57 2.28 19.04
CA TYR A 101 -4.15 0.94 19.47
C TYR A 101 -3.15 0.98 20.63
N GLN A 102 -2.25 1.96 20.68
CA GLN A 102 -1.33 2.15 21.82
C GLN A 102 -2.10 2.43 23.11
N ILE A 103 -3.17 3.21 23.05
CA ILE A 103 -4.01 3.49 24.24
C ILE A 103 -4.79 2.24 24.65
N ARG A 104 -5.38 1.53 23.68
CA ARG A 104 -6.24 0.39 23.91
C ARG A 104 -5.49 -0.84 24.42
N TYR A 105 -4.28 -1.09 23.91
CA TYR A 105 -3.40 -2.21 24.25
C TYR A 105 -2.10 -1.70 24.89
N SER A 106 -2.22 -1.01 26.01
CA SER A 106 -1.12 -0.30 26.67
C SER A 106 0.04 -1.20 27.12
N GLN A 107 -0.17 -2.52 27.20
CA GLN A 107 0.87 -3.52 27.47
C GLN A 107 1.85 -3.69 26.31
N HIS A 108 1.48 -3.34 25.07
CA HIS A 108 2.34 -3.41 23.89
C HIS A 108 2.97 -2.05 23.58
N CYS A 109 4.03 -2.05 22.77
CA CYS A 109 4.62 -0.86 22.17
C CYS A 109 4.30 -0.86 20.67
N PHE A 110 3.53 0.13 20.19
CA PHE A 110 3.14 0.21 18.78
C PHE A 110 4.04 1.13 17.97
N LEU A 111 4.47 0.63 16.82
CA LEU A 111 5.15 1.37 15.77
C LEU A 111 4.36 1.25 14.47
N PHE A 112 4.58 2.16 13.55
CA PHE A 112 4.01 2.13 12.21
C PHE A 112 5.14 2.11 11.17
N ASN A 113 5.05 1.22 10.18
CA ASN A 113 6.01 1.16 9.08
C ASN A 113 5.26 1.12 7.75
N PRO A 114 4.97 2.29 7.13
CA PRO A 114 4.27 2.34 5.86
C PRO A 114 5.08 1.66 4.75
N GLN A 115 4.41 0.79 4.00
CA GLN A 115 5.00 0.10 2.88
C GLN A 115 4.70 0.87 1.58
N PHE A 116 5.75 1.23 0.82
CA PHE A 116 5.65 1.96 -0.44
C PHE A 116 6.02 1.04 -1.61
N LEU A 117 5.22 -0.01 -1.79
CA LEU A 117 5.48 -1.12 -2.71
C LEU A 117 4.49 -1.10 -3.85
N ARG A 118 4.94 -1.48 -5.04
CA ARG A 118 4.08 -1.92 -6.14
C ARG A 118 3.78 -3.40 -5.94
N GLU A 119 2.53 -3.81 -6.03
CA GLU A 119 2.10 -5.18 -5.72
C GLU A 119 2.88 -6.23 -6.52
N ALA A 120 3.01 -6.01 -7.83
CA ALA A 120 3.75 -6.90 -8.73
C ALA A 120 5.28 -6.96 -8.45
N HIS A 121 5.85 -5.97 -7.75
CA HIS A 121 7.27 -5.84 -7.48
C HIS A 121 7.59 -5.78 -5.98
N ALA A 122 6.66 -6.22 -5.12
CA ALA A 122 6.73 -5.98 -3.68
C ALA A 122 8.06 -6.41 -3.04
N ARG A 123 8.59 -7.58 -3.37
CA ARG A 123 9.87 -8.06 -2.82
C ARG A 123 11.05 -7.20 -3.25
N THR A 124 11.12 -6.80 -4.51
CA THR A 124 12.20 -5.96 -5.06
C THR A 124 12.15 -4.56 -4.47
N ASP A 125 10.94 -3.97 -4.44
CA ASP A 125 10.71 -2.63 -3.89
C ASP A 125 10.99 -2.60 -2.37
N PHE A 126 10.72 -3.72 -1.65
CA PHE A 126 11.01 -3.81 -0.23
C PHE A 126 12.51 -3.86 0.07
N VAL A 127 13.30 -4.61 -0.71
CA VAL A 127 14.74 -4.77 -0.48
C VAL A 127 15.54 -3.52 -0.85
N ALA A 128 15.09 -2.78 -1.87
CA ALA A 128 15.73 -1.56 -2.34
C ALA A 128 14.73 -0.37 -2.32
N PRO A 129 14.25 0.05 -1.14
CA PRO A 129 13.25 1.08 -1.04
C PRO A 129 13.85 2.47 -1.32
N GLY A 130 13.12 3.33 -2.02
CA GLY A 130 13.49 4.74 -2.18
C GLY A 130 13.42 5.53 -0.87
N ARG A 131 12.63 5.06 0.09
CA ARG A 131 12.46 5.66 1.42
C ARG A 131 12.05 4.63 2.46
N GLN A 132 12.47 4.85 3.71
CA GLN A 132 12.10 4.05 4.88
C GLN A 132 11.61 4.97 5.99
N ILE A 133 10.40 4.74 6.48
CA ILE A 133 9.77 5.56 7.51
C ILE A 133 9.36 4.67 8.68
N VAL A 134 9.65 5.11 9.90
CA VAL A 134 9.15 4.49 11.12
C VAL A 134 8.34 5.53 11.90
N GLY A 135 7.04 5.29 12.01
CA GLY A 135 6.12 6.04 12.87
C GLY A 135 6.17 5.51 14.30
N TYR A 136 6.19 6.39 15.29
CA TYR A 136 6.23 6.02 16.69
C TYR A 136 5.12 6.72 17.50
N THR A 137 4.69 6.08 18.59
CA THR A 137 3.92 6.71 19.66
C THR A 137 4.86 7.25 20.74
N ALA A 138 4.35 8.05 21.65
CA ALA A 138 5.16 8.54 22.80
C ALA A 138 5.80 7.37 23.58
N GLN A 139 5.09 6.24 23.71
CA GLN A 139 5.56 5.04 24.42
C GLN A 139 6.63 4.29 23.65
N SER A 140 6.55 4.21 22.31
CA SER A 140 7.43 3.40 21.45
C SER A 140 8.60 4.17 20.83
N ARG A 141 8.69 5.49 21.05
CA ARG A 141 9.72 6.36 20.45
C ARG A 141 11.15 5.81 20.59
N HIS A 142 11.46 5.25 21.77
CA HIS A 142 12.79 4.70 22.07
C HIS A 142 13.15 3.42 21.28
N LEU A 143 12.17 2.80 20.57
CA LEU A 143 12.33 1.61 19.75
C LEU A 143 12.46 1.93 18.25
N ALA A 144 12.13 3.16 17.84
CA ALA A 144 12.03 3.53 16.43
C ALA A 144 13.36 3.40 15.68
N GLU A 145 14.48 3.81 16.30
CA GLU A 145 15.81 3.71 15.71
C GLU A 145 16.24 2.24 15.54
N ALA A 146 15.98 1.41 16.55
CA ALA A 146 16.30 0.00 16.50
C ALA A 146 15.49 -0.73 15.42
N LEU A 147 14.20 -0.39 15.25
CA LEU A 147 13.39 -0.92 14.16
C LEU A 147 13.94 -0.46 12.80
N LEU A 148 14.23 0.84 12.66
CA LEU A 148 14.76 1.38 11.39
C LEU A 148 16.07 0.69 10.97
N ALA A 149 16.94 0.39 11.92
CA ALA A 149 18.19 -0.32 11.68
C ALA A 149 18.02 -1.80 11.26
N MET A 150 16.87 -2.42 11.59
CA MET A 150 16.54 -3.79 11.16
C MET A 150 15.94 -3.85 9.76
N LEU A 151 15.38 -2.76 9.27
CA LEU A 151 14.73 -2.66 7.96
C LEU A 151 15.75 -2.40 6.85
N PRO A 152 15.39 -2.59 5.55
CA PRO A 152 16.28 -2.26 4.44
C PRO A 152 16.70 -0.79 4.48
N ALA A 153 17.97 -0.53 4.22
CA ALA A 153 18.48 0.83 4.09
C ALA A 153 17.85 1.54 2.88
N ALA A 154 17.59 2.82 3.03
CA ALA A 154 17.01 3.67 1.99
C ALA A 154 17.76 5.01 1.87
N PRO A 155 17.81 5.64 0.67
CA PRO A 155 18.39 6.97 0.51
C PRO A 155 17.74 8.03 1.41
N PHE A 156 16.42 7.94 1.58
CA PHE A 156 15.67 8.73 2.55
C PHE A 156 15.17 7.84 3.67
N HIS A 157 15.49 8.19 4.91
CA HIS A 157 14.94 7.52 6.08
C HIS A 157 14.54 8.53 7.14
N SER A 158 13.46 8.24 7.85
CA SER A 158 12.94 9.15 8.88
C SER A 158 12.19 8.39 9.97
N MET A 159 12.33 8.91 11.19
CA MET A 159 11.50 8.55 12.32
C MET A 159 10.62 9.76 12.67
N MET A 160 9.32 9.55 12.79
CA MET A 160 8.35 10.61 13.06
C MET A 160 7.20 10.10 13.92
N PRO A 161 6.38 10.97 14.52
CA PRO A 161 5.15 10.51 15.17
C PRO A 161 4.27 9.70 14.21
N SER A 162 3.54 8.73 14.73
CA SER A 162 2.78 7.76 13.89
C SER A 162 1.74 8.43 13.01
N ARG A 163 1.07 9.50 13.49
CA ARG A 163 0.07 10.22 12.68
C ARG A 163 0.64 10.83 11.42
N GLU A 164 1.84 11.41 11.51
CA GLU A 164 2.55 12.00 10.39
C GLU A 164 2.97 10.91 9.38
N ALA A 165 3.45 9.77 9.88
CA ALA A 165 3.82 8.63 9.03
C ALA A 165 2.60 8.02 8.33
N GLU A 166 1.47 7.87 9.04
CA GLU A 166 0.20 7.40 8.49
C GLU A 166 -0.32 8.37 7.41
N LEU A 167 -0.32 9.68 7.70
CA LEU A 167 -0.74 10.68 6.71
C LEU A 167 0.21 10.74 5.51
N ALA A 168 1.52 10.57 5.70
CA ALA A 168 2.48 10.54 4.59
C ALA A 168 2.19 9.39 3.62
N LYS A 169 1.74 8.23 4.11
CA LYS A 169 1.29 7.12 3.26
C LYS A 169 0.08 7.52 2.43
N TYR A 170 -0.95 8.08 3.05
CA TYR A 170 -2.16 8.53 2.36
C TYR A 170 -1.89 9.65 1.36
N MET A 171 -1.10 10.65 1.74
CA MET A 171 -0.73 11.75 0.85
C MET A 171 0.01 11.25 -0.40
N THR A 172 0.91 10.26 -0.22
CA THR A 172 1.58 9.62 -1.36
C THR A 172 0.57 8.97 -2.29
N ASN A 173 -0.28 8.08 -1.78
CA ASN A 173 -1.22 7.34 -2.61
C ASN A 173 -2.24 8.27 -3.28
N SER A 174 -2.69 9.32 -2.58
CA SER A 174 -3.56 10.36 -3.15
C SER A 174 -2.89 11.13 -4.29
N PHE A 175 -1.60 11.47 -4.14
CA PHE A 175 -0.87 12.16 -5.21
C PHE A 175 -0.67 11.25 -6.44
N LEU A 176 -0.43 9.96 -6.24
CA LEU A 176 -0.34 9.00 -7.33
C LEU A 176 -1.69 8.84 -8.05
N ALA A 177 -2.80 8.78 -7.32
CA ALA A 177 -4.15 8.77 -7.89
C ALA A 177 -4.43 10.03 -8.74
N LEU A 178 -4.03 11.21 -8.26
CA LEU A 178 -4.10 12.46 -9.02
C LEU A 178 -3.26 12.42 -10.29
N LYS A 179 -2.05 11.86 -10.26
CA LYS A 179 -1.20 11.71 -11.45
C LYS A 179 -1.85 10.82 -12.50
N VAL A 180 -2.43 9.70 -12.10
CA VAL A 180 -3.11 8.78 -13.02
C VAL A 180 -4.30 9.47 -13.70
N THR A 181 -5.16 10.15 -12.93
CA THR A 181 -6.31 10.84 -13.50
C THR A 181 -5.91 11.99 -14.40
N PHE A 182 -4.91 12.78 -14.01
CA PHE A 182 -4.34 13.84 -14.83
C PHE A 182 -3.79 13.31 -16.16
N ALA A 183 -3.03 12.22 -16.13
CA ALA A 183 -2.51 11.58 -17.34
C ALA A 183 -3.63 11.12 -18.28
N ASN A 184 -4.70 10.54 -17.73
CA ASN A 184 -5.85 10.10 -18.51
C ASN A 184 -6.61 11.25 -19.20
N GLU A 185 -6.78 12.40 -18.54
CA GLU A 185 -7.41 13.58 -19.16
C GLU A 185 -6.56 14.14 -20.31
N PHE A 186 -5.23 14.16 -20.15
CA PHE A 186 -4.31 14.59 -21.22
C PHE A 186 -4.22 13.57 -22.36
N TYR A 187 -4.36 12.28 -22.07
CA TYR A 187 -4.48 11.25 -23.11
C TYR A 187 -5.69 11.52 -24.03
N ASP A 188 -6.85 11.81 -23.44
CA ASP A 188 -8.06 12.16 -24.21
C ASP A 188 -7.89 13.46 -25.01
N LEU A 189 -7.22 14.46 -24.44
CA LEU A 189 -6.93 15.71 -25.12
C LEU A 189 -5.98 15.47 -26.31
N CYS A 190 -4.95 14.66 -26.17
CA CYS A 190 -4.05 14.28 -27.24
C CYS A 190 -4.80 13.56 -28.38
N ALA A 191 -5.67 12.62 -28.03
CA ALA A 191 -6.51 11.93 -29.02
C ALA A 191 -7.41 12.90 -29.77
N ALA A 192 -8.02 13.87 -29.09
CA ALA A 192 -8.87 14.90 -29.75
C ALA A 192 -8.08 15.86 -30.65
N LEU A 193 -6.79 16.04 -30.43
CA LEU A 193 -5.89 16.89 -31.22
C LEU A 193 -5.11 16.09 -32.28
N ASP A 194 -5.32 14.78 -32.40
CA ASP A 194 -4.55 13.89 -33.27
C ASP A 194 -3.03 13.96 -32.99
N ILE A 195 -2.69 13.93 -31.68
CA ILE A 195 -1.33 14.02 -31.18
C ILE A 195 -0.98 12.68 -30.48
N ASP A 196 0.24 12.19 -30.68
CA ASP A 196 0.78 11.03 -29.97
C ASP A 196 1.04 11.39 -28.50
N TYR A 197 0.24 10.77 -27.61
CA TYR A 197 0.37 10.95 -26.18
C TYR A 197 1.71 10.49 -25.65
N ASP A 198 2.30 9.39 -26.17
CA ASP A 198 3.55 8.86 -25.66
C ASP A 198 4.72 9.80 -25.87
N LEU A 199 4.76 10.50 -27.00
CA LEU A 199 5.77 11.55 -27.24
C LEU A 199 5.63 12.71 -26.25
N VAL A 200 4.40 13.14 -25.97
CA VAL A 200 4.14 14.19 -24.97
C VAL A 200 4.51 13.72 -23.58
N ARG A 201 4.11 12.50 -23.21
CA ARG A 201 4.42 11.86 -21.92
C ARG A 201 5.93 11.77 -21.68
N GLU A 202 6.70 11.31 -22.66
CA GLU A 202 8.15 11.20 -22.55
C GLU A 202 8.82 12.56 -22.32
N ALA A 203 8.40 13.57 -23.06
CA ALA A 203 8.92 14.93 -22.89
C ALA A 203 8.61 15.50 -21.50
N VAL A 204 7.38 15.29 -20.99
CA VAL A 204 6.97 15.74 -19.66
C VAL A 204 7.67 14.94 -18.56
N ALA A 205 7.81 13.64 -18.73
CA ALA A 205 8.47 12.73 -17.76
C ALA A 205 9.97 13.03 -17.61
N ALA A 206 10.62 13.64 -18.60
CA ALA A 206 12.03 14.04 -18.56
C ALA A 206 12.28 15.15 -17.52
N ASP A 207 11.27 15.91 -17.10
CA ASP A 207 11.42 16.85 -15.98
C ASP A 207 11.49 16.07 -14.66
N PRO A 208 12.64 16.14 -13.90
CA PRO A 208 12.81 15.39 -12.65
C PRO A 208 11.82 15.81 -11.55
N ARG A 209 11.18 16.97 -11.66
CA ARG A 209 10.14 17.43 -10.73
C ARG A 209 8.83 16.68 -10.94
N ILE A 210 8.61 16.11 -12.12
CA ILE A 210 7.42 15.35 -12.51
C ILE A 210 7.71 13.85 -12.45
N GLY A 211 8.71 13.38 -13.18
CA GLY A 211 9.12 11.98 -13.29
C GLY A 211 8.10 11.10 -14.01
N ALA A 212 8.54 9.93 -14.47
CA ALA A 212 7.76 9.05 -15.34
C ALA A 212 6.65 8.27 -14.64
N SER A 213 6.73 8.06 -13.31
CA SER A 213 5.80 7.16 -12.62
C SER A 213 4.34 7.63 -12.72
N HIS A 214 3.41 6.70 -12.99
CA HIS A 214 1.96 6.95 -13.04
C HIS A 214 1.50 7.91 -14.17
N LEU A 215 2.31 8.06 -15.22
CA LEU A 215 1.93 8.78 -16.43
C LEU A 215 1.59 7.84 -17.59
N ASP A 216 1.92 6.55 -17.49
CA ASP A 216 1.49 5.54 -18.46
C ASP A 216 0.02 5.21 -18.20
N VAL A 217 -0.83 5.51 -19.19
CA VAL A 217 -2.30 5.41 -19.06
C VAL A 217 -2.79 3.97 -19.14
N LEU A 218 -2.02 3.08 -19.78
CA LEU A 218 -2.37 1.68 -19.99
C LEU A 218 -1.38 0.72 -19.31
N ALA A 219 -0.60 1.19 -18.33
CA ALA A 219 0.43 0.37 -17.66
C ALA A 219 -0.10 -0.96 -17.10
N ASP A 220 -1.33 -0.96 -16.60
CA ASP A 220 -2.00 -2.15 -16.04
C ASP A 220 -2.99 -2.78 -17.04
N GLY A 221 -2.98 -2.36 -18.31
CA GLY A 221 -3.88 -2.84 -19.35
C GLY A 221 -5.27 -2.20 -19.34
N TYR A 222 -5.53 -1.24 -18.47
CA TYR A 222 -6.79 -0.49 -18.38
C TYR A 222 -6.51 0.99 -18.06
N ARG A 223 -7.52 1.83 -18.25
CA ARG A 223 -7.45 3.27 -17.96
C ARG A 223 -7.82 3.53 -16.50
N GLY A 224 -7.21 4.58 -15.91
CA GLY A 224 -7.46 4.94 -14.52
C GLY A 224 -6.67 4.09 -13.53
N TYR A 225 -7.13 4.07 -12.28
CA TYR A 225 -6.56 3.24 -11.21
C TYR A 225 -7.64 2.37 -10.56
N ALA A 226 -7.31 1.11 -10.34
CA ALA A 226 -8.16 0.10 -9.72
C ALA A 226 -7.36 -0.73 -8.69
N GLY A 227 -7.92 -1.87 -8.25
CA GLY A 227 -7.25 -2.79 -7.36
C GLY A 227 -7.34 -2.40 -5.88
N SER A 228 -6.45 -2.99 -5.08
CA SER A 228 -6.58 -3.05 -3.62
C SER A 228 -5.99 -1.84 -2.86
N HIS A 229 -5.35 -0.88 -3.53
CA HIS A 229 -4.61 0.19 -2.84
C HIS A 229 -5.17 1.59 -3.08
N LEU A 230 -5.01 2.16 -4.29
CA LEU A 230 -5.38 3.55 -4.55
C LEU A 230 -6.87 3.84 -4.34
N PRO A 231 -7.83 2.98 -4.81
CA PRO A 231 -9.25 3.27 -4.62
C PRO A 231 -9.66 3.32 -3.15
N LYS A 232 -9.25 2.31 -2.36
CA LYS A 232 -9.64 2.25 -0.93
C LYS A 232 -9.02 3.40 -0.12
N ASP A 233 -7.74 3.73 -0.39
CA ASP A 233 -7.04 4.79 0.33
C ASP A 233 -7.63 6.16 -0.03
N THR A 234 -7.98 6.40 -1.29
CA THR A 234 -8.67 7.61 -1.74
C THR A 234 -10.01 7.77 -1.03
N LYS A 235 -10.85 6.72 -1.02
CA LYS A 235 -12.19 6.76 -0.39
C LYS A 235 -12.09 6.94 1.13
N ALA A 236 -11.20 6.20 1.80
CA ALA A 236 -11.00 6.33 3.25
C ALA A 236 -10.52 7.74 3.66
N LEU A 237 -9.61 8.33 2.88
CA LEU A 237 -9.13 9.69 3.15
C LEU A 237 -10.20 10.75 2.86
N LEU A 238 -11.01 10.60 1.82
CA LEU A 238 -12.13 11.48 1.53
C LEU A 238 -13.17 11.46 2.67
N GLU A 239 -13.52 10.29 3.18
CA GLU A 239 -14.43 10.16 4.33
C GLU A 239 -13.84 10.81 5.59
N LEU A 240 -12.56 10.55 5.89
CA LEU A 240 -11.88 11.22 7.01
C LEU A 240 -11.94 12.75 6.85
N SER A 241 -11.69 13.26 5.64
CA SER A 241 -11.72 14.69 5.35
C SER A 241 -13.10 15.32 5.59
N GLU A 242 -14.17 14.59 5.26
CA GLU A 242 -15.56 15.00 5.53
C GLU A 242 -15.84 15.07 7.04
N ARG A 243 -15.45 14.03 7.80
CA ARG A 243 -15.59 14.02 9.27
C ARG A 243 -14.86 15.16 9.94
N LEU A 244 -13.72 15.57 9.36
CA LEU A 244 -12.92 16.71 9.85
C LEU A 244 -13.38 18.07 9.30
N SER A 245 -14.38 18.10 8.42
CA SER A 245 -14.85 19.30 7.72
C SER A 245 -13.74 20.02 6.92
N VAL A 246 -12.78 19.24 6.38
CA VAL A 246 -11.66 19.72 5.55
C VAL A 246 -11.82 19.14 4.14
N PRO A 247 -12.46 19.86 3.19
CA PRO A 247 -12.75 19.28 1.88
C PRO A 247 -11.49 19.10 1.02
N LEU A 248 -11.20 17.87 0.60
CA LEU A 248 -10.14 17.53 -0.35
C LEU A 248 -10.72 17.56 -1.79
N ARG A 249 -10.96 18.75 -2.31
CA ARG A 249 -11.69 18.98 -3.59
C ARG A 249 -11.01 18.33 -4.78
N LEU A 250 -9.68 18.46 -4.91
CA LEU A 250 -8.93 17.85 -6.00
C LEU A 250 -9.03 16.34 -5.98
N LEU A 251 -8.82 15.73 -4.81
CA LEU A 251 -8.89 14.27 -4.65
C LEU A 251 -10.29 13.74 -4.94
N ARG A 252 -11.34 14.45 -4.50
CA ARG A 252 -12.73 14.11 -4.81
C ARG A 252 -13.03 14.18 -6.31
N THR A 253 -12.47 15.17 -7.01
CA THR A 253 -12.63 15.28 -8.46
C THR A 253 -11.91 14.14 -9.16
N ALA A 254 -10.67 13.82 -8.74
CA ALA A 254 -9.94 12.69 -9.29
C ALA A 254 -10.66 11.35 -9.08
N ASP A 255 -11.25 11.11 -7.91
CA ASP A 255 -12.02 9.89 -7.64
C ASP A 255 -13.23 9.76 -8.60
N ARG A 256 -13.93 10.88 -8.87
CA ARG A 256 -15.05 10.89 -9.83
C ARG A 256 -14.58 10.66 -11.28
N VAL A 257 -13.48 11.30 -11.69
CA VAL A 257 -12.90 11.10 -13.03
C VAL A 257 -12.48 9.64 -13.17
N ASN A 258 -11.79 9.08 -12.17
CA ASN A 258 -11.39 7.68 -12.18
C ASN A 258 -12.59 6.74 -12.34
N ALA A 259 -13.67 6.98 -11.59
CA ALA A 259 -14.88 6.16 -11.69
C ALA A 259 -15.51 6.18 -13.10
N SER A 260 -15.33 7.28 -13.88
CA SER A 260 -15.80 7.35 -15.27
C SER A 260 -14.89 6.64 -16.28
N LEU A 261 -13.66 6.29 -15.89
CA LEU A 261 -12.68 5.59 -16.72
C LEU A 261 -12.79 4.07 -16.61
N LEU A 262 -13.33 3.58 -15.50
CA LEU A 262 -13.45 2.16 -15.21
C LEU A 262 -14.81 1.60 -15.64
N PRO A 263 -14.89 0.31 -16.01
CA PRO A 263 -16.17 -0.36 -16.18
C PRO A 263 -17.03 -0.28 -14.91
N PRO A 264 -18.35 -0.16 -15.03
CA PRO A 264 -19.24 -0.11 -13.87
C PRO A 264 -19.05 -1.31 -12.93
N GLY A 265 -18.84 -1.06 -11.65
CA GLY A 265 -18.63 -2.09 -10.62
C GLY A 265 -17.20 -2.58 -10.44
N GLU A 266 -16.24 -2.07 -11.22
CA GLU A 266 -14.84 -2.49 -11.16
C GLU A 266 -13.92 -1.50 -10.41
N GLU A 267 -14.46 -0.50 -9.74
CA GLU A 267 -13.67 0.53 -9.05
C GLU A 267 -12.76 -0.03 -7.93
N ASN A 268 -13.09 -1.21 -7.39
CA ASN A 268 -12.33 -1.86 -6.31
C ASN A 268 -11.71 -3.21 -6.73
N SER A 269 -11.81 -3.59 -8.00
CA SER A 269 -11.22 -4.79 -8.58
C SER A 269 -10.33 -4.41 -9.76
N VAL A 270 -9.36 -5.25 -10.08
CA VAL A 270 -8.63 -5.10 -11.36
C VAL A 270 -9.62 -5.46 -12.49
N PRO A 271 -9.85 -4.56 -13.45
CA PRO A 271 -10.73 -4.87 -14.57
C PRO A 271 -10.27 -6.16 -15.28
N HIS A 272 -11.22 -7.07 -15.53
CA HIS A 272 -10.97 -8.26 -16.35
C HIS A 272 -10.92 -7.85 -17.84
N LEU A 273 -9.81 -7.27 -18.25
CA LEU A 273 -9.55 -7.06 -19.66
C LEU A 273 -9.06 -8.37 -20.27
N LEU A 274 -9.69 -8.77 -21.35
CA LEU A 274 -9.15 -9.82 -22.21
C LEU A 274 -7.70 -9.43 -22.58
N PRO A 275 -6.74 -10.35 -22.55
CA PRO A 275 -5.39 -10.04 -22.99
C PRO A 275 -5.47 -9.47 -24.40
N LEU A 276 -4.94 -8.26 -24.58
CA LEU A 276 -4.74 -7.71 -25.91
C LEU A 276 -3.87 -8.74 -26.64
N SER A 277 -4.37 -9.30 -27.75
CA SER A 277 -3.54 -10.14 -28.62
C SER A 277 -2.32 -9.33 -29.05
N PRO A 278 -1.11 -9.90 -29.09
CA PRO A 278 0.13 -9.17 -29.39
C PRO A 278 0.12 -8.49 -30.76
N ASP A 279 -0.81 -8.88 -31.62
CA ASP A 279 -0.94 -8.39 -32.99
C ASP A 279 -2.37 -7.84 -33.14
N GLY A 280 -2.59 -6.55 -32.97
CA GLY A 280 -3.88 -5.86 -33.06
C GLY A 280 -4.72 -6.10 -34.36
N VAL A 281 -4.80 -7.36 -34.80
CA VAL A 281 -5.60 -7.83 -35.92
C VAL A 281 -6.73 -8.70 -35.35
N SER A 282 -7.94 -8.17 -35.40
CA SER A 282 -9.14 -8.96 -35.14
C SER A 282 -9.24 -10.08 -36.21
N ASP A 283 -9.34 -11.33 -35.78
CA ASP A 283 -9.54 -12.54 -36.62
C ASP A 283 -10.87 -12.53 -37.43
N GLU A 284 -11.62 -11.44 -37.45
CA GLU A 284 -12.86 -11.34 -38.22
C GLU A 284 -12.67 -10.98 -39.73
N ALA A 285 -11.43 -10.76 -40.21
CA ALA A 285 -11.18 -10.33 -41.60
C ALA A 285 -10.66 -11.45 -42.54
N VAL A 286 -10.57 -12.71 -42.11
CA VAL A 286 -9.94 -13.79 -42.93
C VAL A 286 -10.95 -14.74 -43.57
N GLU A 287 -12.24 -14.69 -43.28
CA GLU A 287 -13.23 -15.63 -43.88
C GLU A 287 -13.97 -15.10 -45.11
N GLU A 288 -13.72 -13.89 -45.60
CA GLU A 288 -14.47 -13.34 -46.75
C GLU A 288 -13.67 -13.29 -48.09
N GLN A 289 -12.50 -13.94 -48.20
CA GLN A 289 -11.74 -14.02 -49.46
C GLN A 289 -11.44 -15.47 -49.96
N ALA A 290 -12.23 -16.45 -49.57
CA ALA A 290 -12.15 -17.81 -50.10
C ALA A 290 -13.54 -18.34 -50.49
N ALA A 291 -14.27 -17.62 -51.36
CA ALA A 291 -15.43 -18.15 -52.09
C ALA A 291 -15.45 -17.60 -53.52
#